data_8bbeff3e1e2b2ea58bdb6db8fa9375a4
#
_entry.id   8bbeff3e1e2b2ea58bdb6db8fa9375a4
#
_cell.length_a   1.000
_cell.length_b   1.000
_cell.length_c   1.000
_cell.angle_alpha   90.00
_cell.angle_beta   90.00
_cell.angle_gamma   90.00
#
_symmetry.space_group_name_H-M   'P 1'
#
loop_
_entity.id
_entity.type
_entity.pdbx_description
1 polymer ?
#
loop_
_entity_poly.entity_id
_entity_poly.type
_entity_poly.pdbx_seq_one_letter_code
_entity_poly.pdbx_strand_id
1 'polypeptide(L)'
;HGGPDPGAIGINNLRETDVVLDVSLQVAQILQAKGVRVLLTRSSEVDVDLPPRVALANNNRADVFVSIHANALRMDRPDVNGVETFYFQGGRSLSLAQSLQNQMLAASPGTPDRGARSGRFFVIRRTVMPAALVEMGFVTGQLDAPRLADPSFRRRLAVAIAMGILNYLVAYP
;
A
#
# COMPACT_ATOMS: atom_id res chain seq x y z
N HIS A 1 -10.27 -3.36 1.70
CA HIS A 1 -11.24 -4.04 0.82
C HIS A 1 -11.13 -5.54 0.95
N GLY A 2 -12.16 -6.30 0.56
CA GLY A 2 -12.21 -7.76 0.63
C GLY A 2 -13.65 -8.26 0.78
N GLY A 3 -13.91 -9.55 0.47
CA GLY A 3 -15.26 -10.11 0.49
C GLY A 3 -16.20 -9.38 -0.47
N PRO A 4 -17.34 -8.86 0.04
CA PRO A 4 -18.29 -8.13 -0.81
C PRO A 4 -17.80 -6.73 -1.24
N ASP A 5 -16.77 -6.18 -0.58
CA ASP A 5 -16.17 -4.89 -0.95
C ASP A 5 -15.03 -5.08 -1.96
N PRO A 6 -15.26 -4.80 -3.25
CA PRO A 6 -14.24 -4.95 -4.29
C PRO A 6 -13.17 -3.85 -4.23
N GLY A 7 -13.34 -2.82 -3.40
CA GLY A 7 -12.61 -1.57 -3.55
C GLY A 7 -12.97 -0.87 -4.86
N ALA A 8 -12.04 -0.11 -5.41
CA ALA A 8 -12.19 0.48 -6.72
C ALA A 8 -12.23 -0.59 -7.84
N ILE A 9 -13.05 -0.34 -8.85
CA ILE A 9 -13.11 -1.13 -10.08
C ILE A 9 -12.65 -0.24 -11.23
N GLY A 10 -11.58 -0.63 -11.88
CA GLY A 10 -10.92 0.16 -12.91
C GLY A 10 -11.07 -0.39 -14.32
N ILE A 11 -10.12 -0.03 -15.19
CA ILE A 11 -10.06 -0.43 -16.59
C ILE A 11 -10.03 -1.96 -16.69
N ASN A 12 -10.79 -2.51 -17.65
CA ASN A 12 -10.93 -3.95 -17.88
C ASN A 12 -11.40 -4.73 -16.64
N ASN A 13 -12.23 -4.11 -15.81
CA ASN A 13 -12.78 -4.70 -14.58
C ASN A 13 -11.69 -5.06 -13.56
N LEU A 14 -10.55 -4.36 -13.57
CA LEU A 14 -9.47 -4.55 -12.60
C LEU A 14 -9.96 -4.14 -11.21
N ARG A 15 -10.04 -5.10 -10.30
CA ARG A 15 -10.51 -4.87 -8.93
C ARG A 15 -9.34 -4.54 -8.00
N GLU A 16 -9.47 -3.48 -7.22
CA GLU A 16 -8.47 -3.09 -6.24
C GLU A 16 -8.19 -4.23 -5.25
N THR A 17 -9.25 -4.88 -4.74
CA THR A 17 -9.14 -5.95 -3.74
C THR A 17 -8.22 -7.08 -4.18
N ASP A 18 -8.23 -7.46 -5.47
CA ASP A 18 -7.41 -8.53 -6.01
C ASP A 18 -5.94 -8.12 -6.10
N VAL A 19 -5.70 -6.89 -6.59
CA VAL A 19 -4.35 -6.32 -6.72
C VAL A 19 -3.68 -6.19 -5.35
N VAL A 20 -4.39 -5.61 -4.36
CA VAL A 20 -3.79 -5.34 -3.05
C VAL A 20 -3.59 -6.60 -2.22
N LEU A 21 -4.46 -7.61 -2.37
CA LEU A 21 -4.27 -8.90 -1.71
C LEU A 21 -3.01 -9.60 -2.23
N ASP A 22 -2.87 -9.71 -3.55
CA ASP A 22 -1.71 -10.34 -4.18
C ASP A 22 -0.40 -9.65 -3.75
N VAL A 23 -0.34 -8.32 -3.84
CA VAL A 23 0.85 -7.56 -3.43
C VAL A 23 1.13 -7.72 -1.94
N SER A 24 0.11 -7.63 -1.07
CA SER A 24 0.29 -7.73 0.38
C SER A 24 0.79 -9.11 0.82
N LEU A 25 0.31 -10.19 0.20
CA LEU A 25 0.81 -11.53 0.47
C LEU A 25 2.28 -11.69 0.07
N GLN A 26 2.67 -11.13 -1.08
CA GLN A 26 4.06 -11.15 -1.53
C GLN A 26 4.97 -10.30 -0.62
N VAL A 27 4.52 -9.11 -0.18
CA VAL A 27 5.24 -8.27 0.79
C VAL A 27 5.48 -9.07 2.08
N ALA A 28 4.44 -9.73 2.60
CA ALA A 28 4.55 -10.53 3.81
C ALA A 28 5.60 -11.65 3.67
N GLN A 29 5.57 -12.40 2.56
CA GLN A 29 6.56 -13.44 2.28
C GLN A 29 7.99 -12.90 2.23
N ILE A 30 8.21 -11.77 1.58
CA ILE A 30 9.54 -11.15 1.45
C ILE A 30 10.06 -10.71 2.81
N LEU A 31 9.22 -10.04 3.61
CA LEU A 31 9.58 -9.57 4.94
C LEU A 31 9.85 -10.73 5.91
N GLN A 32 9.01 -11.77 5.90
CA GLN A 32 9.21 -12.97 6.70
C GLN A 32 10.52 -13.68 6.37
N ALA A 33 10.87 -13.79 5.08
CA ALA A 33 12.16 -14.34 4.65
C ALA A 33 13.38 -13.52 5.12
N LYS A 34 13.16 -12.26 5.53
CA LYS A 34 14.16 -11.38 6.15
C LYS A 34 14.10 -11.35 7.68
N GLY A 35 13.32 -12.25 8.29
CA GLY A 35 13.20 -12.35 9.75
C GLY A 35 12.24 -11.35 10.40
N VAL A 36 11.47 -10.60 9.61
CA VAL A 36 10.47 -9.66 10.13
C VAL A 36 9.20 -10.43 10.48
N ARG A 37 8.66 -10.22 11.68
CA ARG A 37 7.34 -10.73 12.07
C ARG A 37 6.26 -9.90 11.36
N VAL A 38 5.44 -10.54 10.55
CA VAL A 38 4.37 -9.87 9.79
C VAL A 38 3.01 -10.33 10.26
N LEU A 39 2.11 -9.38 10.48
CA LEU A 39 0.70 -9.59 10.72
C LEU A 39 -0.09 -9.01 9.53
N LEU A 40 -0.88 -9.83 8.87
CA LEU A 40 -1.79 -9.39 7.81
C LEU A 40 -3.18 -9.15 8.41
N THR A 41 -3.83 -8.05 8.05
CA THR A 41 -5.23 -7.79 8.45
C THR A 41 -6.21 -8.71 7.76
N ARG A 42 -5.86 -9.21 6.57
CA ARG A 42 -6.50 -10.32 5.87
C ARG A 42 -5.48 -11.07 5.01
N SER A 43 -5.70 -12.35 4.79
CA SER A 43 -4.85 -13.20 3.95
C SER A 43 -5.64 -13.97 2.90
N SER A 44 -6.92 -13.68 2.78
CA SER A 44 -7.84 -14.27 1.81
C SER A 44 -8.91 -13.25 1.42
N GLU A 45 -9.85 -13.67 0.56
CA GLU A 45 -10.97 -12.85 0.10
C GLU A 45 -12.07 -12.80 1.18
N VAL A 46 -11.76 -12.06 2.25
CA VAL A 46 -12.68 -11.82 3.38
C VAL A 46 -12.80 -10.32 3.65
N ASP A 47 -13.95 -9.91 4.13
CA ASP A 47 -14.16 -8.55 4.60
C ASP A 47 -13.60 -8.38 6.02
N VAL A 48 -12.85 -7.31 6.23
CA VAL A 48 -12.36 -6.88 7.54
C VAL A 48 -12.52 -5.37 7.66
N ASP A 49 -13.39 -4.95 8.51
CA ASP A 49 -13.66 -3.54 8.79
C ASP A 49 -12.42 -2.77 9.25
N LEU A 50 -12.48 -1.42 9.19
CA LEU A 50 -11.35 -0.55 9.55
C LEU A 50 -10.94 -0.65 11.04
N PRO A 51 -11.89 -0.67 12.03
CA PRO A 51 -11.50 -0.77 13.44
C PRO A 51 -10.73 -2.05 13.79
N PRO A 52 -11.11 -3.26 13.35
CA PRO A 52 -10.32 -4.46 13.55
C PRO A 52 -8.88 -4.39 12.99
N ARG A 53 -8.66 -3.72 11.86
CA ARG A 53 -7.32 -3.52 11.29
C ARG A 53 -6.42 -2.71 12.23
N VAL A 54 -6.97 -1.63 12.78
CA VAL A 54 -6.29 -0.78 13.77
C VAL A 54 -6.02 -1.56 15.07
N ALA A 55 -7.04 -2.28 15.56
CA ALA A 55 -6.91 -3.08 16.78
C ALA A 55 -5.83 -4.15 16.66
N LEU A 56 -5.74 -4.84 15.52
CA LEU A 56 -4.69 -5.83 15.27
C LEU A 56 -3.30 -5.22 15.44
N ALA A 57 -3.04 -4.07 14.82
CA ALA A 57 -1.74 -3.41 14.91
C ALA A 57 -1.44 -2.92 16.33
N ASN A 58 -2.38 -2.21 16.96
CA ASN A 58 -2.20 -1.61 18.28
C ASN A 58 -2.03 -2.67 19.38
N ASN A 59 -2.87 -3.71 19.40
CA ASN A 59 -2.85 -4.78 20.41
C ASN A 59 -1.57 -5.64 20.32
N ASN A 60 -1.00 -5.77 19.12
CA ASN A 60 0.24 -6.50 18.92
C ASN A 60 1.49 -5.61 19.03
N ARG A 61 1.34 -4.32 19.33
CA ARG A 61 2.44 -3.36 19.43
C ARG A 61 3.37 -3.42 18.21
N ALA A 62 2.78 -3.38 17.02
CA ALA A 62 3.55 -3.40 15.78
C ALA A 62 4.53 -2.21 15.72
N ASP A 63 5.70 -2.41 15.15
CA ASP A 63 6.71 -1.35 14.99
C ASP A 63 6.31 -0.37 13.88
N VAL A 64 5.63 -0.85 12.85
CA VAL A 64 5.07 -0.05 11.75
C VAL A 64 3.72 -0.61 11.29
N PHE A 65 2.90 0.25 10.72
CA PHE A 65 1.65 -0.13 10.04
C PHE A 65 1.69 0.39 8.60
N VAL A 66 1.48 -0.49 7.62
CA VAL A 66 1.40 -0.12 6.20
C VAL A 66 0.10 -0.63 5.60
N SER A 67 -0.73 0.29 5.12
CA SER A 67 -1.95 0.01 4.37
C SER A 67 -1.65 0.08 2.87
N ILE A 68 -1.99 -0.97 2.11
CA ILE A 68 -1.68 -1.08 0.69
C ILE A 68 -2.96 -0.97 -0.11
N HIS A 69 -3.00 -0.02 -1.05
CA HIS A 69 -4.14 0.35 -1.88
C HIS A 69 -3.77 0.54 -3.35
N ALA A 70 -4.77 0.56 -4.20
CA ALA A 70 -4.67 0.98 -5.59
C ALA A 70 -5.77 2.00 -5.87
N ASN A 71 -5.35 3.21 -6.12
CA ASN A 71 -6.18 4.41 -6.22
C ASN A 71 -7.15 4.35 -7.42
N ALA A 72 -8.15 5.19 -7.37
CA ALA A 72 -9.07 5.39 -8.48
C ALA A 72 -9.55 6.84 -8.57
N LEU A 73 -9.86 7.26 -9.77
CA LEU A 73 -10.61 8.45 -10.05
C LEU A 73 -11.79 8.06 -10.96
N ARG A 74 -12.53 9.03 -11.46
CA ARG A 74 -13.62 8.77 -12.43
C ARG A 74 -13.05 8.12 -13.69
N MET A 75 -13.81 7.21 -14.28
CA MET A 75 -13.41 6.49 -15.50
C MET A 75 -13.24 7.40 -16.74
N ASP A 76 -13.82 8.59 -16.72
CA ASP A 76 -13.63 9.62 -17.75
C ASP A 76 -12.33 10.44 -17.56
N ARG A 77 -11.49 10.09 -16.57
CA ARG A 77 -10.20 10.71 -16.30
C ARG A 77 -9.05 9.68 -16.32
N PRO A 78 -8.88 8.92 -17.41
CA PRO A 78 -7.80 7.92 -17.52
C PRO A 78 -6.40 8.55 -17.63
N ASP A 79 -6.32 9.86 -17.83
CA ASP A 79 -5.10 10.66 -17.79
C ASP A 79 -4.48 10.74 -16.39
N VAL A 80 -5.26 10.47 -15.31
CA VAL A 80 -4.77 10.52 -13.94
C VAL A 80 -4.09 9.20 -13.58
N ASN A 81 -2.79 9.31 -13.29
CA ASN A 81 -1.93 8.20 -12.95
C ASN A 81 -0.95 8.64 -11.84
N GLY A 82 -0.23 7.70 -11.28
CA GLY A 82 0.89 8.00 -10.37
C GLY A 82 0.82 7.28 -9.04
N VAL A 83 1.98 7.24 -8.40
CA VAL A 83 2.20 6.65 -7.09
C VAL A 83 2.16 7.73 -6.04
N GLU A 84 1.44 7.50 -4.93
CA GLU A 84 1.46 8.39 -3.77
C GLU A 84 1.43 7.61 -2.47
N THR A 85 2.00 8.20 -1.42
CA THR A 85 1.98 7.57 -0.10
C THR A 85 1.51 8.56 0.94
N PHE A 86 0.51 8.18 1.71
CA PHE A 86 -0.08 9.04 2.73
C PHE A 86 0.45 8.70 4.13
N TYR A 87 0.63 9.76 4.93
CA TYR A 87 0.87 9.70 6.36
C TYR A 87 -0.09 10.65 7.08
N PHE A 88 -0.37 10.43 8.37
CA PHE A 88 -1.26 11.34 9.11
C PHE A 88 -0.49 12.37 9.92
N GLN A 89 0.49 11.94 10.73
CA GLN A 89 1.35 12.82 11.51
C GLN A 89 2.75 12.80 10.94
N GLY A 90 3.46 13.94 11.01
CA GLY A 90 4.83 14.06 10.58
C GLY A 90 5.82 13.16 11.36
N GLY A 91 7.09 13.49 11.33
CA GLY A 91 8.13 12.72 12.02
C GLY A 91 8.28 11.31 11.43
N ARG A 92 8.24 10.28 12.27
CA ARG A 92 8.50 8.89 11.87
C ARG A 92 7.53 8.36 10.81
N SER A 93 6.24 8.77 10.84
CA SER A 93 5.28 8.37 9.78
C SER A 93 5.62 9.00 8.43
N LEU A 94 6.06 10.26 8.40
CA LEU A 94 6.56 10.89 7.18
C LEU A 94 7.81 10.17 6.66
N SER A 95 8.76 9.82 7.53
CA SER A 95 9.97 9.09 7.13
C SER A 95 9.64 7.72 6.54
N LEU A 96 8.67 6.99 7.12
CA LEU A 96 8.17 5.73 6.58
C LEU A 96 7.53 5.94 5.20
N ALA A 97 6.65 6.95 5.06
CA ALA A 97 5.99 7.26 3.79
C ALA A 97 7.00 7.64 2.70
N GLN A 98 8.02 8.43 3.02
CA GLN A 98 9.08 8.79 2.08
C GLN A 98 9.90 7.57 1.64
N SER A 99 10.25 6.68 2.59
CA SER A 99 10.98 5.45 2.27
C SER A 99 10.19 4.57 1.30
N LEU A 100 8.88 4.38 1.54
CA LEU A 100 7.99 3.63 0.67
C LEU A 100 7.84 4.30 -0.71
N GLN A 101 7.58 5.61 -0.75
CA GLN A 101 7.41 6.39 -1.98
C GLN A 101 8.64 6.25 -2.89
N ASN A 102 9.84 6.44 -2.34
CA ASN A 102 11.09 6.37 -3.10
C ASN A 102 11.29 4.99 -3.73
N GLN A 103 11.03 3.90 -2.99
CA GLN A 103 11.18 2.55 -3.50
C GLN A 103 10.14 2.23 -4.58
N MET A 104 8.91 2.66 -4.40
CA MET A 104 7.84 2.44 -5.37
C MET A 104 8.11 3.18 -6.69
N LEU A 105 8.60 4.41 -6.63
CA LEU A 105 8.99 5.17 -7.83
C LEU A 105 10.13 4.49 -8.57
N ALA A 106 11.15 4.00 -7.86
CA ALA A 106 12.25 3.27 -8.48
C ALA A 106 11.77 1.99 -9.20
N ALA A 107 10.74 1.32 -8.66
CA ALA A 107 10.13 0.14 -9.28
C ALA A 107 9.16 0.45 -10.43
N SER A 108 8.76 1.72 -10.58
CA SER A 108 7.71 2.17 -11.50
C SER A 108 8.21 3.26 -12.45
N PRO A 109 9.24 3.00 -13.28
CA PRO A 109 9.81 4.04 -14.16
C PRO A 109 8.74 4.61 -15.10
N GLY A 110 8.75 5.94 -15.23
CA GLY A 110 7.79 6.69 -16.04
C GLY A 110 6.41 6.87 -15.42
N THR A 111 6.17 6.37 -14.19
CA THR A 111 4.96 6.68 -13.42
C THR A 111 5.10 8.05 -12.77
N PRO A 112 4.06 8.90 -12.81
CA PRO A 112 4.09 10.19 -12.13
C PRO A 112 4.34 10.06 -10.63
N ASP A 113 5.26 10.86 -10.09
CA ASP A 113 5.47 11.01 -8.65
C ASP A 113 4.43 11.98 -8.08
N ARG A 114 3.52 11.47 -7.26
CA ARG A 114 2.53 12.28 -6.54
C ARG A 114 2.98 12.61 -5.12
N GLY A 115 4.08 12.02 -4.67
CA GLY A 115 4.78 12.33 -3.42
C GLY A 115 4.22 11.67 -2.17
N ALA A 116 4.98 11.86 -1.07
CA ALA A 116 4.51 11.56 0.28
C ALA A 116 3.67 12.73 0.80
N ARG A 117 2.41 12.47 1.19
CA ARG A 117 1.40 13.50 1.48
C ARG A 117 0.69 13.24 2.80
N SER A 118 0.29 14.32 3.47
CA SER A 118 -0.58 14.20 4.64
C SER A 118 -2.00 13.78 4.23
N GLY A 119 -2.58 12.80 4.95
CA GLY A 119 -3.93 12.30 4.70
C GLY A 119 -4.63 11.88 5.99
N ARG A 120 -5.96 12.04 6.06
CA ARG A 120 -6.77 11.74 7.26
C ARG A 120 -7.47 10.38 7.18
N PHE A 121 -6.83 9.38 6.59
CA PHE A 121 -7.39 8.02 6.50
C PHE A 121 -7.50 7.38 7.88
N PHE A 122 -8.60 6.67 8.11
CA PHE A 122 -8.93 6.12 9.42
C PHE A 122 -7.80 5.28 10.01
N VAL A 123 -7.28 4.34 9.23
CA VAL A 123 -6.29 3.36 9.73
C VAL A 123 -4.96 4.01 10.11
N ILE A 124 -4.43 4.96 9.33
CA ILE A 124 -3.16 5.63 9.65
C ILE A 124 -3.31 6.72 10.71
N ARG A 125 -4.55 7.17 10.98
CA ARG A 125 -4.85 8.15 12.02
C ARG A 125 -5.06 7.50 13.39
N ARG A 126 -5.49 6.23 13.45
CA ARG A 126 -5.90 5.53 14.67
C ARG A 126 -4.88 4.52 15.16
N THR A 127 -3.91 4.14 14.34
CA THR A 127 -2.75 3.37 14.78
C THR A 127 -1.79 4.25 15.57
N VAL A 128 -1.14 3.68 16.59
CA VAL A 128 -0.27 4.43 17.52
C VAL A 128 1.21 4.40 17.14
N MET A 129 1.58 3.51 16.24
CA MET A 129 2.94 3.40 15.68
C MET A 129 3.07 4.24 14.41
N PRO A 130 4.30 4.42 13.87
CA PRO A 130 4.51 4.99 12.53
C PRO A 130 3.67 4.26 11.48
N ALA A 131 2.88 5.02 10.73
CA ALA A 131 1.90 4.45 9.81
C ALA A 131 1.88 5.19 8.48
N ALA A 132 1.75 4.42 7.39
CA ALA A 132 1.61 4.93 6.04
C ALA A 132 0.53 4.16 5.26
N LEU A 133 -0.07 4.83 4.28
CA LEU A 133 -0.99 4.25 3.31
C LEU A 133 -0.41 4.48 1.92
N VAL A 134 -0.17 3.39 1.21
CA VAL A 134 0.45 3.36 -0.11
C VAL A 134 -0.63 3.24 -1.17
N GLU A 135 -0.63 4.13 -2.16
CA GLU A 135 -1.40 4.04 -3.39
C GLU A 135 -0.44 3.68 -4.53
N MET A 136 -0.50 2.44 -4.97
CA MET A 136 0.45 1.86 -5.93
C MET A 136 0.30 2.36 -7.38
N GLY A 137 -0.74 3.12 -7.65
CA GLY A 137 -1.18 3.61 -8.95
C GLY A 137 -2.69 3.60 -9.05
N PHE A 138 -3.23 4.08 -10.16
CA PHE A 138 -4.66 4.20 -10.38
C PHE A 138 -5.19 3.02 -11.21
N VAL A 139 -6.14 2.25 -10.66
CA VAL A 139 -6.83 1.17 -11.43
C VAL A 139 -7.67 1.75 -12.58
N THR A 140 -7.96 3.05 -12.53
CA THR A 140 -8.65 3.80 -13.59
C THR A 140 -7.71 4.54 -14.54
N GLY A 141 -6.39 4.52 -14.27
CA GLY A 141 -5.38 5.23 -15.07
C GLY A 141 -4.93 4.43 -16.28
N GLN A 142 -4.85 5.06 -17.44
CA GLN A 142 -4.47 4.39 -18.70
C GLN A 142 -3.03 3.86 -18.69
N LEU A 143 -2.14 4.45 -17.89
CA LEU A 143 -0.77 4.00 -17.70
C LEU A 143 -0.68 2.95 -16.58
N ASP A 144 -1.36 3.18 -15.47
CA ASP A 144 -1.19 2.36 -14.26
C ASP A 144 -2.01 1.08 -14.31
N ALA A 145 -3.25 1.10 -14.83
CA ALA A 145 -4.13 -0.06 -14.82
C ALA A 145 -3.54 -1.28 -15.57
N PRO A 146 -2.97 -1.15 -16.79
CA PRO A 146 -2.32 -2.29 -17.44
C PRO A 146 -1.12 -2.84 -16.64
N ARG A 147 -0.38 -1.96 -15.96
CA ARG A 147 0.75 -2.34 -15.11
C ARG A 147 0.27 -3.08 -13.86
N LEU A 148 -0.75 -2.56 -13.17
CA LEU A 148 -1.34 -3.20 -11.99
C LEU A 148 -2.00 -4.55 -12.33
N ALA A 149 -2.47 -4.74 -13.57
CA ALA A 149 -2.97 -6.02 -14.05
C ALA A 149 -1.86 -7.05 -14.31
N ASP A 150 -0.60 -6.60 -14.55
CA ASP A 150 0.54 -7.49 -14.80
C ASP A 150 1.11 -8.06 -13.48
N PRO A 151 1.08 -9.41 -13.30
CA PRO A 151 1.63 -10.04 -12.10
C PRO A 151 3.12 -9.75 -11.88
N SER A 152 3.91 -9.58 -12.95
CA SER A 152 5.34 -9.27 -12.82
C SER A 152 5.57 -7.85 -12.29
N PHE A 153 4.70 -6.91 -12.66
CA PHE A 153 4.74 -5.56 -12.11
C PHE A 153 4.32 -5.54 -10.64
N ARG A 154 3.24 -6.26 -10.27
CA ARG A 154 2.85 -6.42 -8.86
C ARG A 154 3.98 -7.02 -8.02
N ARG A 155 4.73 -7.99 -8.57
CA ARG A 155 5.91 -8.54 -7.90
C ARG A 155 6.98 -7.47 -7.66
N ARG A 156 7.26 -6.61 -8.63
CA ARG A 156 8.22 -5.50 -8.45
C ARG A 156 7.75 -4.52 -7.38
N LEU A 157 6.45 -4.18 -7.35
CA LEU A 157 5.87 -3.32 -6.32
C LEU A 157 5.97 -3.96 -4.93
N ALA A 158 5.70 -5.27 -4.82
CA ALA A 158 5.83 -5.98 -3.55
C ALA A 158 7.27 -5.93 -3.01
N VAL A 159 8.28 -6.13 -3.88
CA VAL A 159 9.69 -5.97 -3.51
C VAL A 159 9.98 -4.54 -3.05
N ALA A 160 9.50 -3.55 -3.80
CA ALA A 160 9.70 -2.13 -3.47
C ALA A 160 9.09 -1.75 -2.10
N ILE A 161 7.86 -2.16 -1.84
CA ILE A 161 7.19 -1.92 -0.56
C ILE A 161 7.96 -2.60 0.59
N ALA A 162 8.35 -3.87 0.41
CA ALA A 162 9.13 -4.59 1.42
C ALA A 162 10.48 -3.90 1.68
N MET A 163 11.19 -3.46 0.64
CA MET A 163 12.44 -2.71 0.78
C MET A 163 12.24 -1.36 1.46
N GLY A 164 11.15 -0.64 1.16
CA GLY A 164 10.81 0.61 1.84
C GLY A 164 10.59 0.40 3.34
N ILE A 165 9.91 -0.67 3.73
CA ILE A 165 9.73 -1.05 5.14
C ILE A 165 11.08 -1.41 5.79
N LEU A 166 11.89 -2.28 5.16
CA LEU A 166 13.19 -2.70 5.69
C LEU A 166 14.16 -1.52 5.87
N ASN A 167 14.26 -0.65 4.88
CA ASN A 167 15.10 0.55 4.95
C ASN A 167 14.68 1.45 6.11
N TYR A 168 13.37 1.60 6.33
CA TYR A 168 12.85 2.36 7.45
C TYR A 168 13.21 1.70 8.79
N LEU A 169 12.98 0.40 8.95
CA LEU A 169 13.28 -0.33 10.20
C LEU A 169 14.78 -0.31 10.55
N VAL A 170 15.66 -0.33 9.55
CA VAL A 170 17.11 -0.20 9.76
C VAL A 170 17.48 1.22 10.23
N ALA A 171 16.82 2.23 9.69
CA ALA A 171 17.09 3.64 10.03
C ALA A 171 16.51 4.05 11.41
N TYR A 172 15.49 3.31 11.88
CA TYR A 172 14.78 3.59 13.13
C TYR A 172 14.55 2.30 13.91
N PRO A 173 15.63 1.70 14.45
CA PRO A 173 15.56 0.45 15.20
C PRO A 173 14.77 0.54 16.50
#